data_0403dc3636716b0523d0327364c109fb
#
_entry.id   0403dc3636716b0523d0327364c109fb
#
_cell.length_a   1.000
_cell.length_b   1.000
_cell.length_c   1.000
_cell.angle_alpha   90.00
_cell.angle_beta   90.00
_cell.angle_gamma   90.00
#
_symmetry.space_group_name_H-M   'P 1'
#
loop_
_entity.id
_entity.type
_entity.pdbx_description
1 polymer ?
#
loop_
_entity_poly.entity_id
_entity_poly.type
_entity_poly.pdbx_seq_one_letter_code
_entity_poly.pdbx_strand_id
1 'polypeptide(L)'
;MWYDSSNATKNYTVEDGKLKIWPQRDANGNFFNRTVDTDGKFYQTYGYFEIEAKLPQGKGTWPAFWLFNHIDTRRPEMDIMEAYAGGAAPWGFTDSSGVSHPQAYAPTVWKGDTDGQLLGTRQFDTGTDLSAGFHKYAVKWEPNKQTYYFDGKEVLVVNATMSDPMYIMLDLWFGSASGSPDNSTPQGKSNSYEVNYVRAWKFK
;
A
#
# COMPACT_ATOMS: atom_id res chain seq x y z
N MET A 1 12.88 -11.46 6.01
CA MET A 1 11.83 -10.67 6.68
C MET A 1 11.77 -9.36 5.92
N TRP A 2 10.60 -8.94 5.41
CA TRP A 2 10.49 -7.81 4.48
C TRP A 2 10.26 -6.48 5.19
N TYR A 3 10.07 -6.51 6.49
CA TYR A 3 9.87 -5.36 7.33
C TYR A 3 10.72 -5.47 8.60
N ASP A 4 11.13 -4.33 9.12
CA ASP A 4 11.87 -4.24 10.35
C ASP A 4 10.90 -4.09 11.53
N SER A 5 10.46 -5.22 12.09
CA SER A 5 9.63 -5.25 13.28
C SER A 5 10.43 -4.98 14.56
N SER A 6 11.77 -5.01 14.49
CA SER A 6 12.65 -4.82 15.65
C SER A 6 13.00 -3.37 15.91
N ASN A 7 12.72 -2.44 14.95
CA ASN A 7 13.06 -1.03 15.13
C ASN A 7 12.24 -0.39 16.26
N ALA A 8 12.92 -0.01 17.32
CA ALA A 8 12.31 0.58 18.52
C ALA A 8 11.76 2.00 18.31
N THR A 9 12.16 2.67 17.22
CA THR A 9 11.68 4.03 16.91
C THR A 9 10.21 3.99 16.53
N LYS A 10 9.37 4.64 17.33
CA LYS A 10 7.93 4.66 17.09
C LYS A 10 7.60 5.67 15.99
N ASN A 11 7.00 5.20 14.90
CA ASN A 11 6.54 6.02 13.78
C ASN A 11 5.12 5.69 13.34
N TYR A 12 4.27 5.29 14.29
CA TYR A 12 2.85 5.03 14.08
C TYR A 12 2.03 5.37 15.33
N THR A 13 0.75 5.67 15.14
CA THR A 13 -0.20 5.90 16.21
C THR A 13 -1.62 5.71 15.72
N VAL A 14 -2.55 5.46 16.66
CA VAL A 14 -3.98 5.61 16.41
C VAL A 14 -4.45 6.80 17.21
N GLU A 15 -4.88 7.86 16.53
CA GLU A 15 -5.38 9.08 17.14
C GLU A 15 -6.45 9.72 16.25
N ASP A 16 -7.40 10.42 16.83
CA ASP A 16 -8.53 11.05 16.14
C ASP A 16 -9.30 10.09 15.22
N GLY A 17 -9.40 8.81 15.62
CA GLY A 17 -10.07 7.76 14.87
C GLY A 17 -9.31 7.25 13.64
N LYS A 18 -8.04 7.62 13.47
CA LYS A 18 -7.21 7.25 12.30
C LYS A 18 -5.96 6.51 12.73
N LEU A 19 -5.56 5.52 11.93
CA LEU A 19 -4.18 5.01 11.96
C LEU A 19 -3.30 5.99 11.16
N LYS A 20 -2.16 6.37 11.72
CA LYS A 20 -1.13 7.18 11.08
C LYS A 20 0.19 6.44 11.13
N ILE A 21 0.89 6.33 9.99
CA ILE A 21 2.25 5.80 9.87
C ILE A 21 3.05 6.86 9.13
N TRP A 22 4.19 7.31 9.67
CA TRP A 22 4.94 8.42 9.07
C TRP A 22 6.40 8.08 8.78
N PRO A 23 6.99 8.74 7.76
CA PRO A 23 8.43 8.64 7.52
C PRO A 23 9.20 9.12 8.73
N GLN A 24 10.15 8.32 9.19
CA GLN A 24 10.98 8.62 10.34
C GLN A 24 12.36 7.98 10.19
N ARG A 25 13.39 8.68 10.66
CA ARG A 25 14.72 8.09 10.84
C ARG A 25 14.84 7.45 12.21
N ASP A 26 15.54 6.34 12.28
CA ASP A 26 15.92 5.68 13.52
C ASP A 26 17.08 6.42 14.21
N ALA A 27 17.56 5.86 15.33
CA ALA A 27 18.67 6.41 16.10
C ALA A 27 20.00 6.44 15.31
N ASN A 28 20.13 5.65 14.25
CA ASN A 28 21.29 5.63 13.36
C ASN A 28 21.16 6.56 12.16
N GLY A 29 20.03 7.29 12.06
CA GLY A 29 19.75 8.22 10.97
C GLY A 29 19.20 7.55 9.70
N ASN A 30 18.78 6.29 9.74
CA ASN A 30 18.25 5.55 8.59
C ASN A 30 16.73 5.57 8.59
N PHE A 31 16.11 5.73 7.42
CA PHE A 31 14.70 5.41 7.24
C PHE A 31 14.49 3.89 7.34
N PHE A 32 13.38 3.48 7.88
CA PHE A 32 13.06 2.07 8.10
C PHE A 32 11.60 1.76 7.75
N ASN A 33 11.37 0.54 7.29
CA ASN A 33 10.06 0.05 6.90
C ASN A 33 9.16 -0.18 8.12
N ARG A 34 7.87 0.17 7.99
CA ARG A 34 6.86 -0.13 9.00
C ARG A 34 5.69 -0.87 8.37
N THR A 35 5.33 -2.00 8.98
CA THR A 35 4.17 -2.81 8.61
C THR A 35 3.21 -2.93 9.78
N VAL A 36 1.92 -2.87 9.49
CA VAL A 36 0.80 -3.23 10.38
C VAL A 36 -0.04 -4.27 9.65
N ASP A 37 -0.27 -5.43 10.25
CA ASP A 37 -0.96 -6.53 9.61
C ASP A 37 -1.99 -7.22 10.52
N THR A 38 -2.77 -8.12 9.92
CA THR A 38 -3.75 -8.96 10.62
C THR A 38 -3.34 -10.43 10.67
N ASP A 39 -2.09 -10.76 10.38
CA ASP A 39 -1.58 -12.13 10.43
C ASP A 39 -1.84 -12.79 11.78
N GLY A 40 -2.26 -14.05 11.77
CA GLY A 40 -2.66 -14.77 12.98
C GLY A 40 -3.96 -14.30 13.65
N LYS A 41 -4.65 -13.28 13.10
CA LYS A 41 -5.85 -12.69 13.70
C LYS A 41 -7.05 -12.67 12.77
N PHE A 42 -6.87 -12.28 11.53
CA PHE A 42 -7.94 -12.19 10.54
C PHE A 42 -7.44 -12.64 9.17
N TYR A 43 -8.15 -13.59 8.59
CA TYR A 43 -7.99 -14.07 7.23
C TYR A 43 -9.34 -14.14 6.55
N GLN A 44 -9.37 -13.85 5.26
CA GLN A 44 -10.56 -14.01 4.44
C GLN A 44 -10.19 -14.46 3.03
N THR A 45 -11.03 -15.34 2.46
CA THR A 45 -11.05 -15.68 1.04
C THR A 45 -12.29 -15.05 0.45
N TYR A 46 -12.14 -14.36 -0.67
CA TYR A 46 -13.16 -13.62 -1.41
C TYR A 46 -13.84 -12.50 -0.62
N GLY A 47 -14.52 -11.65 -1.34
CA GLY A 47 -15.26 -10.53 -0.77
C GLY A 47 -14.88 -9.19 -1.37
N TYR A 48 -15.16 -8.14 -0.65
CA TYR A 48 -14.80 -6.78 -1.01
C TYR A 48 -13.93 -6.18 0.09
N PHE A 49 -12.77 -5.67 -0.27
CA PHE A 49 -11.82 -5.04 0.64
C PHE A 49 -11.62 -3.60 0.22
N GLU A 50 -11.68 -2.68 1.16
CA GLU A 50 -11.56 -1.24 0.91
C GLU A 50 -10.77 -0.57 2.03
N ILE A 51 -9.92 0.36 1.63
CA ILE A 51 -9.29 1.34 2.51
C ILE A 51 -9.71 2.75 2.08
N GLU A 52 -9.89 3.65 3.05
CA GLU A 52 -9.93 5.08 2.81
C GLU A 52 -8.69 5.70 3.44
N ALA A 53 -7.82 6.24 2.60
CA ALA A 53 -6.49 6.68 3.00
C ALA A 53 -6.02 7.94 2.27
N LYS A 54 -5.17 8.71 2.96
CA LYS A 54 -4.34 9.79 2.42
C LYS A 54 -2.88 9.35 2.47
N LEU A 55 -2.15 9.52 1.37
CA LEU A 55 -0.79 9.01 1.24
C LEU A 55 0.27 10.03 1.69
N PRO A 56 1.46 9.57 2.14
CA PRO A 56 2.55 10.46 2.48
C PRO A 56 3.25 11.01 1.21
N GLN A 57 3.90 12.15 1.38
CA GLN A 57 4.77 12.77 0.39
C GLN A 57 6.23 12.32 0.57
N GLY A 58 7.06 12.65 -0.42
CA GLY A 58 8.50 12.61 -0.34
C GLY A 58 9.12 11.46 -1.11
N LYS A 59 10.28 11.77 -1.70
CA LYS A 59 11.12 10.80 -2.37
C LYS A 59 11.40 9.59 -1.48
N GLY A 60 11.30 8.42 -2.04
CA GLY A 60 11.52 7.15 -1.35
C GLY A 60 10.29 6.56 -0.67
N THR A 61 9.22 7.33 -0.37
CA THR A 61 8.05 6.77 0.30
C THR A 61 7.30 5.78 -0.59
N TRP A 62 6.95 4.64 -0.01
CA TRP A 62 6.25 3.54 -0.66
C TRP A 62 5.15 3.01 0.26
N PRO A 63 4.01 3.71 0.36
CA PRO A 63 2.84 3.21 1.06
C PRO A 63 2.15 2.11 0.28
N ALA A 64 1.64 1.08 1.00
CA ALA A 64 0.89 -0.01 0.40
C ALA A 64 -0.31 -0.45 1.25
N PHE A 65 -1.35 -0.93 0.57
CA PHE A 65 -2.48 -1.69 1.11
C PHE A 65 -2.64 -2.95 0.26
N TRP A 66 -2.46 -4.12 0.86
CA TRP A 66 -2.39 -5.37 0.16
C TRP A 66 -2.90 -6.56 0.99
N LEU A 67 -3.17 -7.66 0.32
CA LEU A 67 -3.57 -8.93 0.88
C LEU A 67 -2.46 -9.95 0.62
N PHE A 68 -2.14 -10.76 1.61
CA PHE A 68 -1.03 -11.66 1.54
C PHE A 68 -1.24 -12.92 2.38
N ASN A 69 -0.53 -14.01 2.07
CA ASN A 69 -0.36 -15.15 2.97
C ASN A 69 0.98 -15.87 2.73
N HIS A 70 1.44 -16.57 3.76
CA HIS A 70 2.48 -17.59 3.68
C HIS A 70 1.82 -18.97 3.72
N ILE A 71 1.89 -19.73 2.63
CA ILE A 71 1.34 -21.09 2.57
C ILE A 71 2.43 -21.99 2.02
N ASP A 72 3.17 -22.64 2.91
CA ASP A 72 4.38 -23.40 2.58
C ASP A 72 5.38 -22.52 1.77
N THR A 73 5.57 -22.85 0.49
CA THR A 73 6.39 -22.06 -0.44
C THR A 73 5.60 -21.03 -1.23
N ARG A 74 4.26 -21.05 -1.16
CA ARG A 74 3.40 -20.12 -1.88
C ARG A 74 3.23 -18.82 -1.09
N ARG A 75 3.15 -17.73 -1.82
CA ARG A 75 2.96 -16.38 -1.29
C ARG A 75 1.96 -15.63 -2.16
N PRO A 76 0.67 -16.04 -2.12
CA PRO A 76 -0.36 -15.35 -2.88
C PRO A 76 -0.45 -13.89 -2.42
N GLU A 77 -0.55 -12.96 -3.39
CA GLU A 77 -0.48 -11.53 -3.12
C GLU A 77 -1.45 -10.77 -4.01
N MET A 78 -2.17 -9.83 -3.43
CA MET A 78 -3.00 -8.86 -4.13
C MET A 78 -2.70 -7.48 -3.58
N ASP A 79 -1.97 -6.68 -4.35
CA ASP A 79 -1.74 -5.29 -4.00
C ASP A 79 -2.95 -4.48 -4.45
N ILE A 80 -3.66 -3.89 -3.50
CA ILE A 80 -4.83 -3.07 -3.80
C ILE A 80 -4.37 -1.65 -4.11
N MET A 81 -3.31 -1.21 -3.44
CA MET A 81 -2.67 0.08 -3.68
C MET A 81 -1.19 0.01 -3.32
N GLU A 82 -0.32 0.32 -4.26
CA GLU A 82 1.09 0.63 -4.06
C GLU A 82 1.41 1.94 -4.76
N ALA A 83 1.91 2.95 -4.04
CA ALA A 83 2.22 4.25 -4.60
C ALA A 83 3.68 4.65 -4.37
N TYR A 84 4.21 5.48 -5.26
CA TYR A 84 5.65 5.80 -5.32
C TYR A 84 5.84 7.30 -5.56
N ALA A 85 5.79 8.10 -4.50
CA ALA A 85 5.84 9.57 -4.58
C ALA A 85 7.09 10.09 -5.31
N GLY A 86 8.25 9.46 -5.09
CA GLY A 86 9.53 9.84 -5.72
C GLY A 86 9.75 9.25 -7.12
N GLY A 87 8.79 8.50 -7.65
CA GLY A 87 8.90 7.87 -8.97
C GLY A 87 8.76 8.88 -10.11
N ALA A 88 9.32 8.52 -11.28
CA ALA A 88 9.10 9.29 -12.49
C ALA A 88 7.61 9.30 -12.88
N ALA A 89 7.19 10.34 -13.60
CA ALA A 89 5.82 10.45 -14.07
C ALA A 89 5.36 9.15 -14.80
N PRO A 90 4.13 8.69 -14.60
CA PRO A 90 3.06 9.31 -13.82
C PRO A 90 3.04 8.92 -12.32
N TRP A 91 4.03 8.16 -11.78
CA TRP A 91 4.03 7.74 -10.37
C TRP A 91 3.88 8.92 -9.41
N GLY A 92 4.64 9.97 -9.67
CA GLY A 92 4.62 11.16 -8.86
C GLY A 92 5.06 12.40 -9.66
N PHE A 93 4.98 13.53 -8.99
CA PHE A 93 5.49 14.80 -9.46
C PHE A 93 6.20 15.53 -8.32
N THR A 94 7.05 16.49 -8.66
CA THR A 94 7.75 17.33 -7.68
C THR A 94 7.17 18.73 -7.73
N ASP A 95 6.80 19.27 -6.58
CA ASP A 95 6.29 20.64 -6.46
C ASP A 95 7.41 21.71 -6.54
N SER A 96 7.04 22.97 -6.50
CA SER A 96 8.00 24.10 -6.56
C SER A 96 8.93 24.20 -5.35
N SER A 97 8.61 23.53 -4.24
CA SER A 97 9.46 23.45 -3.05
C SER A 97 10.46 22.28 -3.08
N GLY A 98 10.37 21.43 -4.10
CA GLY A 98 11.21 20.24 -4.27
C GLY A 98 10.69 18.99 -3.58
N VAL A 99 9.44 19.00 -3.09
CA VAL A 99 8.81 17.83 -2.48
C VAL A 99 8.10 16.99 -3.55
N SER A 100 8.29 15.68 -3.50
CA SER A 100 7.64 14.74 -4.40
C SER A 100 6.30 14.28 -3.84
N HIS A 101 5.27 14.25 -4.70
CA HIS A 101 3.90 13.86 -4.38
C HIS A 101 3.47 12.64 -5.15
N PRO A 102 2.73 11.69 -4.57
CA PRO A 102 2.19 10.53 -5.28
C PRO A 102 0.98 10.92 -6.14
N GLN A 103 0.97 10.51 -7.42
CA GLN A 103 -0.14 10.76 -8.35
C GLN A 103 -0.71 9.48 -8.94
N ALA A 104 0.08 8.44 -9.07
CA ALA A 104 -0.35 7.14 -9.54
C ALA A 104 -0.10 6.05 -8.50
N TYR A 105 -0.81 4.94 -8.66
CA TYR A 105 -0.59 3.73 -7.87
C TYR A 105 -0.74 2.47 -8.76
N ALA A 106 -0.28 1.31 -8.28
CA ALA A 106 -0.44 0.05 -8.97
C ALA A 106 -1.32 -0.92 -8.17
N PRO A 107 -2.52 -1.28 -8.66
CA PRO A 107 -3.14 -2.54 -8.30
C PRO A 107 -2.44 -3.70 -9.01
N THR A 108 -2.17 -4.80 -8.28
CA THR A 108 -1.39 -5.92 -8.81
C THR A 108 -1.89 -7.25 -8.25
N VAL A 109 -1.77 -8.32 -9.03
CA VAL A 109 -2.05 -9.70 -8.59
C VAL A 109 -0.87 -10.59 -8.92
N TRP A 110 -0.35 -11.25 -7.88
CA TRP A 110 0.67 -12.30 -7.98
C TRP A 110 0.07 -13.64 -7.59
N LYS A 111 0.31 -14.68 -8.38
CA LYS A 111 -0.14 -16.04 -8.03
C LYS A 111 0.48 -16.56 -6.75
N GLY A 112 1.72 -16.17 -6.49
CA GLY A 112 2.40 -16.52 -5.25
C GLY A 112 2.91 -17.94 -5.22
N ASP A 113 3.19 -18.55 -6.37
CA ASP A 113 4.04 -19.73 -6.44
C ASP A 113 5.52 -19.36 -6.23
N THR A 114 6.40 -20.36 -6.27
CA THR A 114 7.83 -20.18 -5.96
C THR A 114 8.52 -19.09 -6.80
N ASP A 115 8.01 -18.82 -7.99
CA ASP A 115 8.60 -17.89 -8.96
C ASP A 115 7.89 -16.52 -8.98
N GLY A 116 6.83 -16.33 -8.17
CA GLY A 116 6.09 -15.07 -8.08
C GLY A 116 5.47 -14.65 -9.42
N GLN A 117 4.63 -15.49 -10.01
CA GLN A 117 4.03 -15.20 -11.31
C GLN A 117 3.09 -13.99 -11.25
N LEU A 118 3.44 -12.93 -11.96
CA LEU A 118 2.57 -11.78 -12.18
C LEU A 118 1.38 -12.17 -13.06
N LEU A 119 0.17 -12.02 -12.55
CA LEU A 119 -1.07 -12.31 -13.27
C LEU A 119 -1.71 -11.07 -13.89
N GLY A 120 -1.48 -9.92 -13.30
CA GLY A 120 -1.94 -8.64 -13.83
C GLY A 120 -1.51 -7.47 -12.97
N THR A 121 -1.25 -6.36 -13.62
CA THR A 121 -0.94 -5.07 -12.97
C THR A 121 -1.34 -3.92 -13.87
N ARG A 122 -1.52 -2.74 -13.28
CA ARG A 122 -1.73 -1.50 -13.99
C ARG A 122 -1.10 -0.35 -13.21
N GLN A 123 -0.25 0.44 -13.84
CA GLN A 123 0.07 1.77 -13.34
C GLN A 123 -1.12 2.69 -13.65
N PHE A 124 -1.87 3.05 -12.63
CA PHE A 124 -3.06 3.88 -12.76
C PHE A 124 -2.76 5.32 -12.33
N ASP A 125 -2.64 6.22 -13.32
CA ASP A 125 -2.57 7.66 -13.09
C ASP A 125 -3.96 8.17 -12.69
N THR A 126 -4.06 8.70 -11.48
CA THR A 126 -5.33 9.23 -10.95
C THR A 126 -5.59 10.66 -11.41
N GLY A 127 -4.58 11.35 -11.93
CA GLY A 127 -4.65 12.77 -12.30
C GLY A 127 -4.79 13.72 -11.11
N THR A 128 -4.57 13.21 -9.86
CA THR A 128 -4.67 14.02 -8.64
C THR A 128 -3.53 13.72 -7.68
N ASP A 129 -3.25 14.65 -6.78
CA ASP A 129 -2.29 14.48 -5.70
C ASP A 129 -2.90 13.61 -4.59
N LEU A 130 -2.42 12.37 -4.46
CA LEU A 130 -2.90 11.41 -3.47
C LEU A 130 -2.50 11.75 -2.03
N SER A 131 -1.65 12.75 -1.85
CA SER A 131 -1.27 13.29 -0.55
C SER A 131 -2.10 14.49 -0.10
N ALA A 132 -2.93 15.06 -1.00
CA ALA A 132 -3.76 16.22 -0.71
C ALA A 132 -5.06 15.88 0.04
N GLY A 133 -5.56 14.65 -0.10
CA GLY A 133 -6.83 14.23 0.48
C GLY A 133 -6.97 12.72 0.65
N PHE A 134 -8.11 12.30 1.20
CA PHE A 134 -8.46 10.89 1.34
C PHE A 134 -9.09 10.38 0.06
N HIS A 135 -8.67 9.18 -0.34
CA HIS A 135 -9.20 8.43 -1.47
C HIS A 135 -9.53 7.01 -1.06
N LYS A 136 -10.43 6.37 -1.80
CA LYS A 136 -10.82 4.97 -1.58
C LYS A 136 -10.15 4.07 -2.59
N TYR A 137 -9.46 3.07 -2.08
CA TYR A 137 -8.82 2.02 -2.88
C TYR A 137 -9.46 0.69 -2.51
N ALA A 138 -9.90 -0.08 -3.50
CA ALA A 138 -10.63 -1.30 -3.20
C ALA A 138 -10.39 -2.41 -4.21
N VAL A 139 -10.64 -3.66 -3.77
CA VAL A 139 -10.75 -4.83 -4.62
C VAL A 139 -12.02 -5.62 -4.31
N LYS A 140 -12.75 -6.00 -5.37
CA LYS A 140 -13.76 -7.06 -5.34
C LYS A 140 -13.08 -8.35 -5.76
N TRP A 141 -12.88 -9.26 -4.82
CA TRP A 141 -12.23 -10.54 -5.05
C TRP A 141 -13.26 -11.67 -5.15
N GLU A 142 -13.50 -12.13 -6.37
CA GLU A 142 -14.33 -13.27 -6.71
C GLU A 142 -13.44 -14.50 -7.02
N PRO A 143 -13.95 -15.74 -7.04
CA PRO A 143 -13.12 -16.95 -7.22
C PRO A 143 -12.18 -16.91 -8.42
N ASN A 144 -12.62 -16.34 -9.54
CA ASN A 144 -11.88 -16.32 -10.81
C ASN A 144 -11.66 -14.91 -11.35
N LYS A 145 -11.91 -13.87 -10.54
CA LYS A 145 -11.81 -12.49 -10.99
C LYS A 145 -11.52 -11.55 -9.83
N GLN A 146 -10.61 -10.60 -10.04
CA GLN A 146 -10.33 -9.50 -9.17
C GLN A 146 -10.64 -8.20 -9.92
N THR A 147 -11.53 -7.37 -9.35
CA THR A 147 -11.88 -6.06 -9.90
C THR A 147 -11.45 -4.98 -8.92
N TYR A 148 -10.60 -4.09 -9.37
CA TYR A 148 -10.03 -3.01 -8.56
C TYR A 148 -10.74 -1.69 -8.82
N TYR A 149 -10.85 -0.87 -7.76
CA TYR A 149 -11.57 0.40 -7.81
C TYR A 149 -10.75 1.52 -7.17
N PHE A 150 -10.85 2.71 -7.76
CA PHE A 150 -10.41 3.98 -7.19
C PHE A 150 -11.60 4.92 -7.10
N ASP A 151 -11.92 5.41 -5.89
CA ASP A 151 -13.09 6.26 -5.62
C ASP A 151 -14.39 5.74 -6.27
N GLY A 152 -14.57 4.42 -6.20
CA GLY A 152 -15.74 3.71 -6.74
C GLY A 152 -15.72 3.47 -8.25
N LYS A 153 -14.70 3.93 -8.98
CA LYS A 153 -14.54 3.67 -10.43
C LYS A 153 -13.63 2.47 -10.65
N GLU A 154 -14.04 1.57 -11.56
CA GLU A 154 -13.23 0.42 -11.95
C GLU A 154 -11.95 0.88 -12.66
N VAL A 155 -10.79 0.33 -12.22
CA VAL A 155 -9.48 0.69 -12.76
C VAL A 155 -8.73 -0.48 -13.35
N LEU A 156 -8.97 -1.71 -12.88
CA LEU A 156 -8.34 -2.93 -13.37
C LEU A 156 -9.25 -4.13 -13.16
N VAL A 157 -9.30 -5.04 -14.12
CA VAL A 157 -9.87 -6.38 -13.97
C VAL A 157 -8.79 -7.41 -14.29
N VAL A 158 -8.57 -8.34 -13.38
CA VAL A 158 -7.68 -9.50 -13.58
C VAL A 158 -8.54 -10.76 -13.50
N ASN A 159 -8.51 -11.60 -14.53
CA ASN A 159 -9.20 -12.89 -14.55
C ASN A 159 -8.22 -13.97 -14.10
N ALA A 160 -8.19 -14.22 -12.81
CA ALA A 160 -7.29 -15.19 -12.19
C ALA A 160 -7.99 -15.96 -11.07
N THR A 161 -7.70 -17.26 -10.96
CA THR A 161 -8.17 -18.08 -9.85
C THR A 161 -7.23 -17.88 -8.67
N MET A 162 -7.76 -17.26 -7.60
CA MET A 162 -7.08 -17.04 -6.33
C MET A 162 -8.01 -17.51 -5.22
N SER A 163 -7.63 -18.55 -4.48
CA SER A 163 -8.51 -19.22 -3.48
C SER A 163 -7.88 -19.37 -2.10
N ASP A 164 -6.62 -18.99 -1.94
CA ASP A 164 -5.95 -19.07 -0.65
C ASP A 164 -6.48 -17.94 0.28
N PRO A 165 -6.75 -18.23 1.56
CA PRO A 165 -7.12 -17.17 2.50
C PRO A 165 -5.96 -16.20 2.68
N MET A 166 -6.25 -14.90 2.71
CA MET A 166 -5.23 -13.86 2.87
C MET A 166 -5.54 -12.96 4.06
N TYR A 167 -4.49 -12.44 4.69
CA TYR A 167 -4.56 -11.39 5.70
C TYR A 167 -4.26 -10.01 5.10
N ILE A 168 -4.60 -8.97 5.82
CA ILE A 168 -4.46 -7.57 5.40
C ILE A 168 -3.11 -7.04 5.87
N MET A 169 -2.42 -6.33 5.00
CA MET A 169 -1.18 -5.61 5.31
C MET A 169 -1.27 -4.13 4.91
N LEU A 170 -0.77 -3.29 5.79
CA LEU A 170 -0.57 -1.85 5.57
C LEU A 170 0.89 -1.52 5.79
N ASP A 171 1.51 -0.95 4.80
CA ASP A 171 2.93 -0.63 4.84
C ASP A 171 3.19 0.85 4.59
N LEU A 172 4.20 1.37 5.28
CA LEU A 172 5.00 2.46 4.79
C LEU A 172 6.44 1.96 4.68
N TRP A 173 6.82 1.59 3.46
CA TRP A 173 8.16 1.19 3.11
C TRP A 173 8.88 2.30 2.36
N PHE A 174 10.14 2.03 2.05
CA PHE A 174 11.00 2.96 1.32
C PHE A 174 11.75 2.25 0.21
N GLY A 175 11.89 2.95 -0.92
CA GLY A 175 12.64 2.41 -2.06
C GLY A 175 11.77 2.12 -3.28
N SER A 176 12.07 1.00 -3.98
CA SER A 176 11.39 0.60 -5.22
C SER A 176 11.35 1.74 -6.26
N ALA A 177 10.25 1.89 -6.99
CA ALA A 177 10.08 2.95 -7.98
C ALA A 177 10.12 4.37 -7.39
N SER A 178 9.95 4.52 -6.06
CA SER A 178 10.05 5.82 -5.37
C SER A 178 11.49 6.31 -5.17
N GLY A 179 12.50 5.46 -5.47
CA GLY A 179 13.91 5.76 -5.22
C GLY A 179 14.26 5.68 -3.73
N SER A 180 15.49 6.01 -3.39
CA SER A 180 15.93 6.03 -1.98
C SER A 180 15.51 7.31 -1.29
N PRO A 181 14.99 7.24 -0.05
CA PRO A 181 14.67 8.42 0.73
C PRO A 181 15.97 9.18 1.08
N ASP A 182 15.86 10.49 1.19
CA ASP A 182 16.99 11.36 1.50
C ASP A 182 16.57 12.53 2.42
N ASN A 183 17.36 13.61 2.46
CA ASN A 183 17.06 14.76 3.31
C ASN A 183 15.87 15.59 2.82
N SER A 184 15.40 15.40 1.59
CA SER A 184 14.19 16.04 1.06
C SER A 184 12.91 15.29 1.45
N THR A 185 13.01 14.08 1.99
CA THR A 185 11.85 13.28 2.43
C THR A 185 11.28 13.85 3.72
N PRO A 186 10.07 14.44 3.71
CA PRO A 186 9.46 15.02 4.91
C PRO A 186 9.20 13.94 5.97
N GLN A 187 9.51 14.24 7.22
CA GLN A 187 9.39 13.34 8.36
C GLN A 187 8.29 13.78 9.34
N GLY A 188 7.85 12.85 10.18
CA GLY A 188 6.93 13.11 11.28
C GLY A 188 5.46 13.03 10.91
N LYS A 189 4.60 13.17 11.92
CA LYS A 189 3.16 12.93 11.82
C LYS A 189 2.42 13.76 10.78
N SER A 190 2.91 14.97 10.46
CA SER A 190 2.30 15.83 9.45
C SER A 190 2.37 15.23 8.03
N ASN A 191 3.29 14.28 7.81
CA ASN A 191 3.48 13.56 6.57
C ASN A 191 3.11 12.08 6.71
N SER A 192 1.95 11.78 7.25
CA SER A 192 1.56 10.39 7.49
C SER A 192 0.84 9.75 6.30
N TYR A 193 1.04 8.45 6.14
CA TYR A 193 0.05 7.55 5.59
C TYR A 193 -1.11 7.49 6.59
N GLU A 194 -2.16 8.23 6.32
CA GLU A 194 -3.33 8.32 7.19
C GLU A 194 -4.44 7.41 6.70
N VAL A 195 -4.94 6.54 7.57
CA VAL A 195 -6.01 5.58 7.27
C VAL A 195 -7.22 5.87 8.13
N ASN A 196 -8.34 6.25 7.49
CA ASN A 196 -9.62 6.44 8.16
C ASN A 196 -10.24 5.10 8.57
N TYR A 197 -10.23 4.13 7.67
CA TYR A 197 -10.69 2.76 7.93
C TYR A 197 -10.10 1.77 6.94
N VAL A 198 -10.08 0.50 7.35
CA VAL A 198 -10.02 -0.66 6.46
C VAL A 198 -11.27 -1.50 6.72
N ARG A 199 -11.95 -1.92 5.67
CA ARG A 199 -13.17 -2.72 5.75
C ARG A 199 -13.07 -3.93 4.83
N ALA A 200 -13.58 -5.06 5.34
CA ALA A 200 -13.70 -6.30 4.58
C ALA A 200 -15.14 -6.82 4.69
N TRP A 201 -15.76 -7.13 3.56
CA TRP A 201 -17.11 -7.70 3.49
C TRP A 201 -17.07 -9.05 2.80
N LYS A 202 -17.84 -10.00 3.30
CA LYS A 202 -18.09 -11.29 2.64
C LYS A 202 -19.28 -11.16 1.69
N PHE A 203 -19.25 -11.94 0.61
CA PHE A 203 -20.45 -12.13 -0.19
C PHE A 203 -21.51 -12.91 0.62
N LYS A 204 -22.78 -12.59 0.38
CA LYS A 204 -23.93 -13.31 0.96
C LYS A 204 -24.15 -14.62 0.21
#